data_95479043604e9013f527dc3ce2368ade
#
_entry.id   95479043604e9013f527dc3ce2368ade
#
_cell.length_a   1.000
_cell.length_b   1.000
_cell.length_c   1.000
_cell.angle_alpha   90.00
_cell.angle_beta   90.00
_cell.angle_gamma   90.00
#
_symmetry.space_group_name_H-M   'P 1'
#
loop_
_entity.id
_entity.type
_entity.pdbx_description
1 polymer ?
#
loop_
_entity_poly.entity_id
_entity_poly.type
_entity_poly.pdbx_seq_one_letter_code
_entity_poly.pdbx_strand_id
1 'polypeptide(L)'
;MAVTTCTRFTDDFQLYEELGKGAFSVVRRCVKLCTGQEYAAKIINTKKLSARDHQKLEREARICRLLKHSNIVRLHDSISEEGFHYLLFDLVTGGELFEDIVAREYYSEADASHCIQQIVEAVLHCHQMGVVHRDLKPENLLLASKCKNAAVKLADFGLAIEVQGDQQAWFGFAGTPGYLSPEVLRKEAYGKPVDIWIPSTRLHK
;
A
#
# COMPACT_ATOMS: atom_id res chain seq x y z
N MET A 1 0.98 -32.50 23.76
CA MET A 1 0.37 -31.15 23.91
C MET A 1 1.39 -30.15 23.40
N ALA A 2 1.15 -29.59 22.21
CA ALA A 2 2.02 -28.55 21.68
C ALA A 2 1.74 -27.25 22.46
N VAL A 3 2.71 -26.79 23.23
CA VAL A 3 2.68 -25.47 23.88
C VAL A 3 2.84 -24.48 22.73
N THR A 4 1.73 -23.83 22.34
CA THR A 4 1.78 -22.66 21.46
C THR A 4 2.39 -21.54 22.29
N THR A 5 3.71 -21.41 22.25
CA THR A 5 4.39 -20.23 22.79
C THR A 5 3.98 -19.07 21.91
N CYS A 6 3.17 -18.17 22.47
CA CYS A 6 2.87 -16.89 21.86
C CYS A 6 4.19 -16.10 21.89
N THR A 7 5.00 -16.22 20.82
CA THR A 7 6.25 -15.46 20.68
C THR A 7 5.88 -13.99 20.44
N ARG A 8 6.53 -13.09 21.15
CA ARG A 8 6.38 -11.66 20.93
C ARG A 8 7.06 -11.28 19.62
N PHE A 9 6.55 -10.26 18.93
CA PHE A 9 7.17 -9.74 17.73
C PHE A 9 8.69 -9.49 17.91
N THR A 10 9.07 -8.91 19.05
CA THR A 10 10.46 -8.61 19.41
C THR A 10 11.33 -9.84 19.68
N ASP A 11 10.77 -11.03 19.84
CA ASP A 11 11.52 -12.28 19.98
C ASP A 11 12.03 -12.76 18.62
N ASP A 12 11.27 -12.48 17.54
CA ASP A 12 11.58 -12.91 16.18
C ASP A 12 12.16 -11.80 15.29
N PHE A 13 11.91 -10.51 15.63
CA PHE A 13 12.28 -9.37 14.79
C PHE A 13 12.97 -8.26 15.59
N GLN A 14 14.05 -7.73 15.02
CA GLN A 14 14.73 -6.53 15.50
C GLN A 14 14.24 -5.32 14.70
N LEU A 15 13.81 -4.26 15.41
CA LEU A 15 13.41 -2.98 14.81
C LEU A 15 14.60 -2.04 14.65
N TYR A 16 14.58 -1.28 13.55
CA TYR A 16 15.60 -0.28 13.19
C TYR A 16 14.94 1.09 12.96
N GLU A 17 15.42 1.86 11.99
CA GLU A 17 15.00 3.23 11.71
C GLU A 17 13.53 3.34 11.29
N GLU A 18 12.96 4.50 11.54
CA GLU A 18 11.62 4.87 11.06
C GLU A 18 11.68 5.19 9.57
N LEU A 19 10.74 4.60 8.82
CA LEU A 19 10.55 4.81 7.38
C LEU A 19 9.36 5.74 7.08
N GLY A 20 8.40 5.82 7.99
CA GLY A 20 7.22 6.66 7.84
C GLY A 20 6.34 6.65 9.06
N LYS A 21 5.46 7.63 9.16
CA LYS A 21 4.56 7.81 10.31
C LYS A 21 3.14 8.16 9.85
N GLY A 22 2.16 7.45 10.41
CA GLY A 22 0.73 7.74 10.26
C GLY A 22 0.11 8.20 11.58
N ALA A 23 -1.18 8.48 11.58
CA ALA A 23 -1.90 8.98 12.75
C ALA A 23 -1.86 8.00 13.95
N PHE A 24 -1.99 6.70 13.72
CA PHE A 24 -1.98 5.65 14.74
C PHE A 24 -0.95 4.56 14.45
N SER A 25 -0.06 4.78 13.48
CA SER A 25 0.92 3.80 13.05
C SER A 25 2.28 4.44 12.81
N VAL A 26 3.31 3.62 12.89
CA VAL A 26 4.67 3.94 12.45
C VAL A 26 5.19 2.80 11.61
N VAL A 27 5.88 3.12 10.52
CA VAL A 27 6.55 2.12 9.67
C VAL A 27 8.03 2.15 10.01
N ARG A 28 8.60 1.00 10.32
CA ARG A 28 10.03 0.85 10.62
C ARG A 28 10.64 -0.28 9.82
N ARG A 29 11.92 -0.14 9.46
CA ARG A 29 12.69 -1.28 8.98
C ARG A 29 12.84 -2.28 10.12
N CYS A 30 12.68 -3.56 9.83
CA CYS A 30 12.95 -4.64 10.76
C CYS A 30 13.66 -5.80 10.07
N VAL A 31 14.34 -6.60 10.87
CA VAL A 31 15.09 -7.78 10.42
C VAL A 31 14.60 -8.99 11.20
N LYS A 32 14.27 -10.06 10.49
CA LYS A 32 13.94 -11.36 11.11
C LYS A 32 15.22 -12.01 11.62
N LEU A 33 15.30 -12.24 12.92
CA LEU A 33 16.54 -12.66 13.60
C LEU A 33 17.07 -14.01 13.10
N CYS A 34 16.18 -14.98 12.80
CA CYS A 34 16.59 -16.30 12.39
C CYS A 34 17.08 -16.39 10.94
N THR A 35 16.71 -15.42 10.05
CA THR A 35 17.03 -15.48 8.62
C THR A 35 17.87 -14.30 8.13
N GLY A 36 17.91 -13.19 8.88
CA GLY A 36 18.48 -11.93 8.44
C GLY A 36 17.65 -11.19 7.37
N GLN A 37 16.45 -11.70 7.03
CA GLN A 37 15.58 -11.09 6.04
C GLN A 37 15.02 -9.75 6.54
N GLU A 38 15.06 -8.73 5.69
CA GLU A 38 14.59 -7.39 5.99
C GLU A 38 13.14 -7.19 5.53
N TYR A 39 12.38 -6.41 6.30
CA TYR A 39 10.99 -6.04 6.02
C TYR A 39 10.70 -4.59 6.45
N ALA A 40 9.62 -4.03 5.94
CA ALA A 40 8.98 -2.84 6.48
C ALA A 40 7.84 -3.26 7.41
N ALA A 41 7.98 -2.99 8.70
CA ALA A 41 6.95 -3.29 9.71
C ALA A 41 6.06 -2.06 9.94
N LYS A 42 4.80 -2.12 9.54
CA LYS A 42 3.78 -1.13 9.91
C LYS A 42 3.24 -1.53 11.29
N ILE A 43 3.60 -0.75 12.31
CA ILE A 43 3.28 -0.97 13.72
C ILE A 43 2.11 -0.08 14.09
N ILE A 44 1.00 -0.67 14.47
CA ILE A 44 -0.26 0.02 14.76
C ILE A 44 -0.57 -0.12 16.24
N ASN A 45 -0.80 1.02 16.92
CA ASN A 45 -1.23 1.01 18.33
C ASN A 45 -2.74 0.77 18.40
N THR A 46 -3.13 -0.46 18.71
CA THR A 46 -4.52 -0.90 18.73
C THR A 46 -5.32 -0.37 19.92
N LYS A 47 -4.65 0.02 21.02
CA LYS A 47 -5.33 0.63 22.19
C LYS A 47 -5.92 2.01 21.90
N LYS A 48 -5.43 2.67 20.85
CA LYS A 48 -5.89 4.00 20.40
C LYS A 48 -6.92 3.96 19.28
N LEU A 49 -7.25 2.77 18.77
CA LEU A 49 -8.16 2.61 17.65
C LEU A 49 -9.61 2.56 18.12
N SER A 50 -10.50 3.25 17.39
CA SER A 50 -11.94 3.04 17.50
C SER A 50 -12.33 1.66 16.93
N ALA A 51 -13.53 1.18 17.25
CA ALA A 51 -14.07 -0.06 16.66
C ALA A 51 -14.06 -0.02 15.10
N ARG A 52 -14.36 1.16 14.54
CA ARG A 52 -14.33 1.39 13.09
C ARG A 52 -12.91 1.27 12.51
N ASP A 53 -11.90 1.75 13.24
CA ASP A 53 -10.51 1.68 12.77
C ASP A 53 -9.93 0.28 12.92
N HIS A 54 -10.37 -0.52 13.91
CA HIS A 54 -10.09 -1.95 13.97
C HIS A 54 -10.62 -2.69 12.73
N GLN A 55 -11.86 -2.43 12.32
CA GLN A 55 -12.43 -3.03 11.12
C GLN A 55 -11.66 -2.64 9.85
N LYS A 56 -11.18 -1.39 9.77
CA LYS A 56 -10.32 -0.96 8.65
C LYS A 56 -9.00 -1.71 8.62
N LEU A 57 -8.36 -1.88 9.77
CA LEU A 57 -7.10 -2.63 9.91
C LEU A 57 -7.27 -4.09 9.47
N GLU A 58 -8.32 -4.76 9.94
CA GLU A 58 -8.61 -6.14 9.55
C GLU A 58 -8.87 -6.25 8.04
N ARG A 59 -9.61 -5.30 7.47
CA ARG A 59 -9.87 -5.24 6.03
C ARG A 59 -8.58 -5.00 5.24
N GLU A 60 -7.74 -4.04 5.63
CA GLU A 60 -6.44 -3.78 5.00
C GLU A 60 -5.58 -5.05 4.98
N ALA A 61 -5.44 -5.74 6.13
CA ALA A 61 -4.66 -6.97 6.22
C ALA A 61 -5.24 -8.09 5.33
N ARG A 62 -6.57 -8.23 5.29
CA ARG A 62 -7.24 -9.22 4.44
C ARG A 62 -7.00 -8.93 2.96
N ILE A 63 -7.19 -7.68 2.52
CA ILE A 63 -6.94 -7.24 1.14
C ILE A 63 -5.48 -7.49 0.76
N CYS A 64 -4.53 -7.05 1.58
CA CYS A 64 -3.10 -7.23 1.29
C CYS A 64 -2.69 -8.71 1.18
N ARG A 65 -3.35 -9.63 1.91
CA ARG A 65 -3.11 -11.08 1.78
C ARG A 65 -3.57 -11.65 0.43
N LEU A 66 -4.61 -11.06 -0.17
CA LEU A 66 -5.11 -11.48 -1.49
C LEU A 66 -4.16 -11.04 -2.61
N LEU A 67 -3.53 -9.88 -2.46
CA LEU A 67 -2.77 -9.23 -3.52
C LEU A 67 -1.33 -9.74 -3.54
N LYS A 68 -1.01 -10.58 -4.53
CA LYS A 68 0.34 -11.14 -4.74
C LYS A 68 0.76 -10.85 -6.18
N HIS A 69 1.47 -9.74 -6.37
CA HIS A 69 1.93 -9.27 -7.68
C HIS A 69 3.29 -8.59 -7.56
N SER A 70 4.14 -8.68 -8.59
CA SER A 70 5.48 -8.08 -8.62
C SER A 70 5.48 -6.57 -8.45
N ASN A 71 4.41 -5.90 -8.89
CA ASN A 71 4.25 -4.45 -8.82
C ASN A 71 3.31 -3.99 -7.69
N ILE A 72 3.10 -4.82 -6.69
CA ILE A 72 2.37 -4.49 -5.45
C ILE A 72 3.28 -4.82 -4.26
N VAL A 73 3.32 -3.94 -3.27
CA VAL A 73 4.04 -4.19 -2.01
C VAL A 73 3.37 -5.37 -1.30
N ARG A 74 4.11 -6.47 -1.13
CA ARG A 74 3.58 -7.73 -0.60
C ARG A 74 3.49 -7.70 0.93
N LEU A 75 2.37 -8.13 1.49
CA LEU A 75 2.25 -8.47 2.91
C LEU A 75 2.77 -9.90 3.13
N HIS A 76 3.81 -10.03 3.97
CA HIS A 76 4.42 -11.32 4.33
C HIS A 76 3.77 -11.92 5.56
N ASP A 77 3.46 -11.09 6.57
CA ASP A 77 2.89 -11.55 7.82
C ASP A 77 2.06 -10.47 8.51
N SER A 78 1.19 -10.89 9.42
CA SER A 78 0.30 -10.03 10.20
C SER A 78 0.22 -10.59 11.63
N ILE A 79 0.86 -9.92 12.58
CA ILE A 79 1.07 -10.37 13.95
C ILE A 79 0.30 -9.46 14.89
N SER A 80 -0.57 -10.06 15.71
CA SER A 80 -1.34 -9.33 16.72
C SER A 80 -0.78 -9.61 18.11
N GLU A 81 -0.52 -8.55 18.86
CA GLU A 81 -0.13 -8.60 20.27
C GLU A 81 -1.03 -7.71 21.11
N GLU A 82 -0.91 -7.82 22.42
CA GLU A 82 -1.65 -6.94 23.32
C GLU A 82 -1.23 -5.47 23.13
N GLY A 83 -2.14 -4.68 22.54
CA GLY A 83 -1.96 -3.24 22.30
C GLY A 83 -1.27 -2.87 21.01
N PHE A 84 -0.78 -3.84 20.22
CA PHE A 84 -0.12 -3.59 18.94
C PHE A 84 -0.50 -4.62 17.88
N HIS A 85 -0.51 -4.15 16.64
CA HIS A 85 -0.63 -5.01 15.46
C HIS A 85 0.50 -4.67 14.50
N TYR A 86 1.18 -5.69 13.99
CA TYR A 86 2.32 -5.57 13.08
C TYR A 86 1.96 -6.15 11.73
N LEU A 87 2.07 -5.35 10.67
CA LEU A 87 1.98 -5.81 9.29
C LEU A 87 3.37 -5.76 8.66
N LEU A 88 3.87 -6.91 8.22
CA LEU A 88 5.21 -7.05 7.62
C LEU A 88 5.12 -7.02 6.10
N PHE A 89 5.62 -5.96 5.51
CA PHE A 89 5.65 -5.75 4.06
C PHE A 89 7.06 -5.92 3.47
N ASP A 90 7.13 -6.04 2.15
CA ASP A 90 8.39 -5.85 1.41
C ASP A 90 9.08 -4.57 1.88
N LEU A 91 10.40 -4.64 2.10
CA LEU A 91 11.20 -3.44 2.28
C LEU A 91 11.47 -2.81 0.91
N VAL A 92 10.94 -1.61 0.71
CA VAL A 92 11.09 -0.82 -0.52
C VAL A 92 12.04 0.34 -0.22
N THR A 93 13.15 0.43 -0.94
CA THR A 93 14.25 1.36 -0.61
C THR A 93 14.51 2.42 -1.67
N GLY A 94 13.80 2.39 -2.78
CA GLY A 94 13.99 3.31 -3.91
C GLY A 94 13.35 4.69 -3.73
N GLY A 95 12.49 4.88 -2.71
CA GLY A 95 11.72 6.10 -2.51
C GLY A 95 10.50 6.18 -3.43
N GLU A 96 9.90 7.36 -3.52
CA GLU A 96 8.73 7.61 -4.37
C GLU A 96 9.15 7.73 -5.85
N LEU A 97 8.36 7.09 -6.74
CA LEU A 97 8.59 7.18 -8.20
C LEU A 97 8.64 8.64 -8.67
N PHE A 98 7.76 9.49 -8.15
CA PHE A 98 7.68 10.89 -8.57
C PHE A 98 8.92 11.70 -8.17
N GLU A 99 9.49 11.44 -6.99
CA GLU A 99 10.74 12.07 -6.56
C GLU A 99 11.92 11.68 -7.47
N ASP A 100 11.98 10.41 -7.88
CA ASP A 100 12.99 9.92 -8.83
C ASP A 100 12.84 10.57 -10.21
N ILE A 101 11.59 10.73 -10.71
CA ILE A 101 11.32 11.43 -11.98
C ILE A 101 11.82 12.88 -11.91
N VAL A 102 11.52 13.59 -10.82
CA VAL A 102 11.96 14.99 -10.62
C VAL A 102 13.48 15.09 -10.50
N ALA A 103 14.10 14.16 -9.79
CA ALA A 103 15.55 14.16 -9.55
C ALA A 103 16.37 13.84 -10.80
N ARG A 104 15.81 13.11 -11.78
CA ARG A 104 16.52 12.74 -13.02
C ARG A 104 16.52 13.84 -14.08
N GLU A 105 15.77 14.94 -13.90
CA GLU A 105 15.62 16.05 -14.87
C GLU A 105 15.10 15.64 -16.26
N TYR A 106 15.31 14.40 -16.67
CA TYR A 106 14.87 13.82 -17.94
C TYR A 106 14.33 12.40 -17.76
N TYR A 107 13.10 12.21 -18.18
CA TYR A 107 12.44 10.90 -18.22
C TYR A 107 12.00 10.63 -19.66
N SER A 108 12.56 9.59 -20.28
CA SER A 108 12.20 9.27 -21.67
C SER A 108 10.77 8.75 -21.75
N GLU A 109 10.14 8.88 -22.93
CA GLU A 109 8.83 8.27 -23.18
C GLU A 109 8.84 6.75 -22.95
N ALA A 110 9.97 6.09 -23.26
CA ALA A 110 10.14 4.66 -23.01
C ALA A 110 10.17 4.35 -21.50
N ASP A 111 10.87 5.14 -20.69
CA ASP A 111 10.90 4.99 -19.24
C ASP A 111 9.52 5.24 -18.64
N ALA A 112 8.83 6.30 -19.08
CA ALA A 112 7.47 6.63 -18.67
C ALA A 112 6.48 5.51 -19.03
N SER A 113 6.55 5.01 -20.27
CA SER A 113 5.72 3.89 -20.73
C SER A 113 5.94 2.64 -19.90
N HIS A 114 7.19 2.30 -19.58
CA HIS A 114 7.52 1.15 -18.74
C HIS A 114 6.96 1.29 -17.31
N CYS A 115 7.03 2.49 -16.73
CA CYS A 115 6.44 2.74 -15.41
C CYS A 115 4.91 2.64 -15.43
N ILE A 116 4.26 3.26 -16.42
CA ILE A 116 2.79 3.22 -16.56
C ILE A 116 2.30 1.80 -16.79
N GLN A 117 2.99 1.00 -17.61
CA GLN A 117 2.66 -0.41 -17.81
C GLN A 117 2.62 -1.16 -16.46
N GLN A 118 3.64 -1.03 -15.63
CA GLN A 118 3.72 -1.68 -14.33
C GLN A 118 2.58 -1.23 -13.39
N ILE A 119 2.25 0.06 -13.39
CA ILE A 119 1.14 0.61 -12.58
C ILE A 119 -0.19 0.02 -13.05
N VAL A 120 -0.45 0.00 -14.36
CA VAL A 120 -1.68 -0.56 -14.94
C VAL A 120 -1.79 -2.05 -14.64
N GLU A 121 -0.72 -2.82 -14.74
CA GLU A 121 -0.68 -4.24 -14.39
C GLU A 121 -1.02 -4.48 -12.91
N ALA A 122 -0.48 -3.65 -12.00
CA ALA A 122 -0.82 -3.71 -10.58
C ALA A 122 -2.32 -3.40 -10.33
N VAL A 123 -2.85 -2.35 -10.95
CA VAL A 123 -4.27 -1.97 -10.83
C VAL A 123 -5.17 -3.06 -11.43
N LEU A 124 -4.81 -3.60 -12.60
CA LEU A 124 -5.53 -4.71 -13.22
C LEU A 124 -5.60 -5.93 -12.29
N HIS A 125 -4.47 -6.29 -11.65
CA HIS A 125 -4.44 -7.37 -10.68
C HIS A 125 -5.39 -7.11 -9.50
N CYS A 126 -5.38 -5.89 -8.94
CA CYS A 126 -6.34 -5.50 -7.89
C CYS A 126 -7.79 -5.73 -8.36
N HIS A 127 -8.15 -5.21 -9.53
CA HIS A 127 -9.49 -5.30 -10.08
C HIS A 127 -9.93 -6.75 -10.38
N GLN A 128 -9.01 -7.61 -10.84
CA GLN A 128 -9.26 -9.04 -11.04
C GLN A 128 -9.52 -9.76 -9.72
N MET A 129 -8.86 -9.34 -8.64
CA MET A 129 -9.08 -9.85 -7.29
C MET A 129 -10.29 -9.21 -6.59
N GLY A 130 -11.08 -8.38 -7.29
CA GLY A 130 -12.24 -7.69 -6.73
C GLY A 130 -11.89 -6.56 -5.76
N VAL A 131 -10.69 -5.98 -5.87
CA VAL A 131 -10.21 -4.90 -5.00
C VAL A 131 -10.15 -3.59 -5.77
N VAL A 132 -10.70 -2.52 -5.18
CA VAL A 132 -10.56 -1.13 -5.63
C VAL A 132 -9.67 -0.39 -4.64
N HIS A 133 -8.60 0.24 -5.11
CA HIS A 133 -7.59 0.89 -4.27
C HIS A 133 -8.10 2.19 -3.65
N ARG A 134 -8.74 3.04 -4.44
CA ARG A 134 -9.38 4.33 -4.09
C ARG A 134 -8.45 5.47 -3.68
N ASP A 135 -7.14 5.24 -3.60
CA ASP A 135 -6.16 6.28 -3.25
C ASP A 135 -4.90 6.20 -4.12
N LEU A 136 -5.10 6.04 -5.44
CA LEU A 136 -3.98 6.10 -6.38
C LEU A 136 -3.44 7.52 -6.48
N LYS A 137 -2.19 7.68 -6.08
CA LYS A 137 -1.47 8.96 -6.07
C LYS A 137 0.04 8.70 -6.13
N PRO A 138 0.85 9.69 -6.52
CA PRO A 138 2.31 9.55 -6.64
C PRO A 138 2.99 8.99 -5.38
N GLU A 139 2.54 9.41 -4.20
CA GLU A 139 3.10 9.01 -2.91
C GLU A 139 2.92 7.50 -2.62
N ASN A 140 1.95 6.86 -3.28
CA ASN A 140 1.69 5.42 -3.16
C ASN A 140 2.37 4.59 -4.26
N LEU A 141 3.16 5.22 -5.13
CA LEU A 141 3.95 4.57 -6.17
C LEU A 141 5.42 4.62 -5.79
N LEU A 142 5.94 3.48 -5.33
CA LEU A 142 7.30 3.37 -4.79
C LEU A 142 8.21 2.62 -5.76
N LEU A 143 9.52 2.87 -5.67
CA LEU A 143 10.53 2.10 -6.40
C LEU A 143 11.12 1.01 -5.49
N ALA A 144 11.20 -0.21 -5.98
CA ALA A 144 11.70 -1.35 -5.22
C ALA A 144 13.11 -1.12 -4.64
N SER A 145 13.96 -0.40 -5.39
CA SER A 145 15.33 -0.07 -5.01
C SER A 145 15.80 1.22 -5.70
N LYS A 146 16.99 1.71 -5.31
CA LYS A 146 17.65 2.88 -5.96
C LYS A 146 18.33 2.54 -7.30
N CYS A 147 18.22 1.30 -7.78
CA CYS A 147 18.81 0.91 -9.04
C CYS A 147 18.06 1.52 -10.23
N LYS A 148 18.80 1.77 -11.32
CA LYS A 148 18.18 2.15 -12.60
C LYS A 148 17.20 1.05 -13.03
N ASN A 149 16.01 1.44 -13.46
CA ASN A 149 14.92 0.53 -13.89
C ASN A 149 14.39 -0.37 -12.76
N ALA A 150 14.48 0.08 -11.50
CA ALA A 150 13.82 -0.60 -10.39
C ALA A 150 12.32 -0.75 -10.64
N ALA A 151 11.75 -1.87 -10.21
CA ALA A 151 10.32 -2.12 -10.34
C ALA A 151 9.49 -1.07 -9.58
N VAL A 152 8.41 -0.61 -10.20
CA VAL A 152 7.40 0.22 -9.53
C VAL A 152 6.53 -0.70 -8.67
N LYS A 153 6.24 -0.28 -7.45
CA LYS A 153 5.40 -1.00 -6.48
C LYS A 153 4.29 -0.12 -5.96
N LEU A 154 3.03 -0.55 -6.17
CA LEU A 154 1.85 0.07 -5.59
C LEU A 154 1.77 -0.28 -4.09
N ALA A 155 1.58 0.74 -3.25
CA ALA A 155 1.56 0.63 -1.79
C ALA A 155 0.30 1.27 -1.20
N ASP A 156 0.09 1.08 0.10
CA ASP A 156 -0.95 1.67 0.94
C ASP A 156 -2.39 1.34 0.54
N PHE A 157 -2.87 0.18 0.99
CA PHE A 157 -4.23 -0.31 0.81
C PHE A 157 -5.19 0.07 1.95
N GLY A 158 -4.83 1.05 2.79
CA GLY A 158 -5.64 1.48 3.95
C GLY A 158 -7.03 2.01 3.58
N LEU A 159 -7.22 2.50 2.36
CA LEU A 159 -8.52 2.95 1.83
C LEU A 159 -9.15 1.95 0.86
N ALA A 160 -8.52 0.83 0.56
CA ALA A 160 -9.03 -0.14 -0.40
C ALA A 160 -10.32 -0.83 0.08
N ILE A 161 -11.14 -1.25 -0.88
CA ILE A 161 -12.38 -2.01 -0.65
C ILE A 161 -12.45 -3.23 -1.54
N GLU A 162 -13.24 -4.20 -1.11
CA GLU A 162 -13.65 -5.35 -1.91
C GLU A 162 -14.98 -5.05 -2.60
N VAL A 163 -15.08 -5.34 -3.90
CA VAL A 163 -16.27 -5.19 -4.71
C VAL A 163 -16.60 -6.52 -5.39
N GLN A 164 -17.89 -6.76 -5.66
CA GLN A 164 -18.34 -7.94 -6.37
C GLN A 164 -18.55 -7.60 -7.86
N GLY A 165 -17.77 -8.24 -8.73
CA GLY A 165 -17.84 -8.01 -10.18
C GLY A 165 -17.59 -6.53 -10.54
N ASP A 166 -18.43 -6.00 -11.43
CA ASP A 166 -18.39 -4.62 -11.88
C ASP A 166 -19.51 -3.75 -11.27
N GLN A 167 -20.12 -4.25 -10.21
CA GLN A 167 -21.18 -3.56 -9.50
C GLN A 167 -20.66 -2.26 -8.88
N GLN A 168 -21.36 -1.16 -9.15
CA GLN A 168 -21.09 0.15 -8.57
C GLN A 168 -22.06 0.45 -7.43
N ALA A 169 -21.54 1.09 -6.38
CA ALA A 169 -22.33 1.57 -5.25
C ALA A 169 -21.66 2.80 -4.63
N TRP A 170 -22.39 3.50 -3.77
CA TRP A 170 -21.78 4.53 -2.96
C TRP A 170 -21.07 3.92 -1.76
N PHE A 171 -19.75 3.79 -1.84
CA PHE A 171 -18.88 3.24 -0.77
C PHE A 171 -18.35 4.31 0.20
N GLY A 172 -18.93 5.52 0.17
CA GLY A 172 -18.50 6.65 0.98
C GLY A 172 -17.42 7.49 0.33
N PHE A 173 -17.18 8.67 0.91
CA PHE A 173 -16.14 9.60 0.46
C PHE A 173 -14.78 9.09 0.96
N ALA A 174 -13.89 8.72 0.05
CA ALA A 174 -12.56 8.22 0.37
C ALA A 174 -11.56 8.57 -0.75
N GLY A 175 -10.32 8.78 -0.36
CA GLY A 175 -9.21 9.18 -1.22
C GLY A 175 -8.56 10.47 -0.77
N THR A 176 -7.51 10.88 -1.46
CA THR A 176 -6.74 12.11 -1.19
C THR A 176 -7.30 13.27 -2.00
N PRO A 177 -7.63 14.41 -1.37
CA PRO A 177 -8.06 15.62 -2.10
C PRO A 177 -7.07 15.98 -3.22
N GLY A 178 -7.61 16.31 -4.40
CA GLY A 178 -6.81 16.60 -5.59
C GLY A 178 -6.58 15.39 -6.51
N TYR A 179 -6.86 14.17 -6.03
CA TYR A 179 -6.80 12.92 -6.82
C TYR A 179 -8.16 12.24 -6.93
N LEU A 180 -9.19 12.80 -6.31
CA LEU A 180 -10.54 12.24 -6.32
C LEU A 180 -11.17 12.31 -7.72
N SER A 181 -11.78 11.20 -8.13
CA SER A 181 -12.52 11.15 -9.39
C SER A 181 -13.81 11.99 -9.34
N PRO A 182 -14.33 12.44 -10.50
CA PRO A 182 -15.55 13.25 -10.55
C PRO A 182 -16.75 12.60 -9.89
N GLU A 183 -16.95 11.29 -10.07
CA GLU A 183 -18.04 10.52 -9.49
C GLU A 183 -17.97 10.49 -7.95
N VAL A 184 -16.77 10.38 -7.36
CA VAL A 184 -16.62 10.47 -5.91
C VAL A 184 -16.90 11.89 -5.41
N LEU A 185 -16.43 12.92 -6.12
CA LEU A 185 -16.71 14.32 -5.77
C LEU A 185 -18.20 14.64 -5.83
N ARG A 186 -18.95 14.06 -6.78
CA ARG A 186 -20.41 14.24 -6.92
C ARG A 186 -21.21 13.34 -5.99
N LYS A 187 -20.55 12.47 -5.21
CA LYS A 187 -21.19 11.47 -4.33
C LYS A 187 -22.07 10.47 -5.09
N GLU A 188 -21.69 10.13 -6.31
CA GLU A 188 -22.32 9.14 -7.15
C GLU A 188 -21.86 7.72 -6.82
N ALA A 189 -22.58 6.72 -7.32
CA ALA A 189 -22.11 5.34 -7.26
C ALA A 189 -20.79 5.17 -8.03
N TYR A 190 -19.84 4.43 -7.47
CA TYR A 190 -18.54 4.23 -8.08
C TYR A 190 -18.02 2.80 -7.85
N GLY A 191 -16.95 2.43 -8.53
CA GLY A 191 -16.31 1.13 -8.44
C GLY A 191 -14.90 1.19 -9.03
N LYS A 192 -14.47 0.12 -9.70
CA LYS A 192 -13.13 -0.02 -10.30
C LYS A 192 -12.66 1.19 -11.15
N PRO A 193 -13.51 1.87 -11.94
CA PRO A 193 -13.06 2.99 -12.77
C PRO A 193 -12.40 4.14 -12.02
N VAL A 194 -12.67 4.32 -10.71
CA VAL A 194 -12.04 5.40 -9.94
C VAL A 194 -10.52 5.26 -9.86
N ASP A 195 -9.99 4.03 -9.93
CA ASP A 195 -8.55 3.78 -9.92
C ASP A 195 -7.87 4.10 -11.28
N ILE A 196 -8.66 4.31 -12.33
CA ILE A 196 -8.15 4.72 -13.64
C ILE A 196 -8.11 6.25 -13.77
N TRP A 197 -8.82 6.95 -12.87
CA TRP A 197 -8.80 8.40 -12.82
C TRP A 197 -7.46 8.89 -12.26
N ILE A 198 -6.62 9.43 -13.14
CA ILE A 198 -5.39 10.12 -12.76
C ILE A 198 -5.57 11.58 -13.22
N PRO A 199 -5.54 12.57 -12.30
CA PRO A 199 -5.62 13.97 -12.71
C PRO A 199 -4.44 14.29 -13.62
N SER A 200 -4.69 14.43 -14.91
CA SER A 200 -3.70 14.72 -15.95
C SER A 200 -2.96 16.05 -15.75
N THR A 201 -3.48 16.91 -14.89
CA THR A 201 -2.99 18.28 -14.66
C THR A 201 -1.69 18.38 -13.86
N ARG A 202 -1.18 17.31 -13.26
CA ARG A 202 0.08 17.32 -12.49
C ARG A 202 1.24 16.54 -13.10
N LEU A 203 1.04 15.89 -14.25
CA LEU A 203 2.12 15.24 -15.00
C LEU A 203 2.89 16.20 -15.92
N HIS A 204 2.48 17.48 -15.95
CA HIS A 204 3.05 18.52 -16.83
C HIS A 204 3.71 19.67 -16.03
N LYS A 205 4.51 19.35 -15.01
CA LYS A 205 5.42 20.36 -14.43
C LYS A 205 6.82 19.83 -14.35
#